data_91b2fc08a5805a9098dd570f98479a72
#
_entry.id   91b2fc08a5805a9098dd570f98479a72
#
_cell.length_a   1.000
_cell.length_b   1.000
_cell.length_c   1.000
_cell.angle_alpha   90.00
_cell.angle_beta   90.00
_cell.angle_gamma   90.00
#
_symmetry.space_group_name_H-M   'P 1'
#
loop_
_entity.id
_entity.type
_entity.pdbx_description
1 polymer ?
#
loop_
_entity_poly.entity_id
_entity_poly.type
_entity_poly.pdbx_seq_one_letter_code
_entity_poly.pdbx_strand_id
1 'polypeptide(L)'
;MIKIFPSESRFQANHGWLKSQFSFSFAEYYDPENMNFGPMRVLNDDTIQAGYGFGTHPHKEMEIVTIMLEGVLRHKDSTGNEEELKPGEIQRMSAGTGIMHSEYNGSTTEEAKLLQLWFEPKQYGLTPSYEQFAYDQQAMINALLPVVSANPHEQRVAHVHQDMTIYLSRLEAGKSITFSQHTNRRTFLFIMEGQLQVNGQVLERRDSARITDLDTLELVAGQDSYFMLIDLP
;
A
#
# COMPACT_ATOMS: atom_id res chain seq x y z
N MET A 1 9.33 17.22 -9.23
CA MET A 1 10.10 17.33 -7.94
C MET A 1 10.09 15.97 -7.25
N ILE A 2 11.21 15.54 -6.62
CA ILE A 2 11.28 14.32 -5.80
C ILE A 2 11.55 14.73 -4.36
N LYS A 3 10.67 14.34 -3.43
CA LYS A 3 10.85 14.54 -1.98
C LYS A 3 10.94 13.17 -1.31
N ILE A 4 12.13 12.84 -0.80
CA ILE A 4 12.39 11.58 -0.08
C ILE A 4 12.03 11.74 1.39
N PHE A 5 11.40 10.72 1.95
CA PHE A 5 11.08 10.55 3.36
C PHE A 5 11.78 9.29 3.85
N PRO A 6 12.90 9.45 4.57
CA PRO A 6 13.65 8.33 5.15
C PRO A 6 12.78 7.52 6.12
N SER A 7 13.02 6.23 6.19
CA SER A 7 12.24 5.31 7.04
C SER A 7 12.24 5.70 8.52
N GLU A 8 13.38 6.19 9.03
CA GLU A 8 13.55 6.67 10.40
C GLU A 8 12.79 7.96 10.70
N SER A 9 12.37 8.72 9.67
CA SER A 9 11.58 9.93 9.85
C SER A 9 10.10 9.67 10.10
N ARG A 10 9.62 8.44 9.89
CA ARG A 10 8.23 8.07 10.12
C ARG A 10 7.92 7.98 11.62
N PHE A 11 6.71 8.39 11.98
CA PHE A 11 6.23 8.25 13.37
C PHE A 11 6.12 6.76 13.73
N GLN A 12 6.64 6.39 14.90
CA GLN A 12 6.62 5.01 15.40
C GLN A 12 5.61 4.90 16.54
N ALA A 13 4.56 4.12 16.34
CA ALA A 13 3.61 3.72 17.37
C ALA A 13 3.92 2.32 17.88
N ASN A 14 3.81 2.12 19.19
CA ASN A 14 4.01 0.81 19.82
C ASN A 14 2.98 0.60 20.93
N HIS A 15 2.01 -0.25 20.67
CA HIS A 15 0.93 -0.61 21.60
C HIS A 15 1.16 -1.99 22.25
N GLY A 16 2.41 -2.50 22.22
CA GLY A 16 2.76 -3.83 22.67
C GLY A 16 2.46 -4.90 21.63
N TRP A 17 1.21 -5.18 21.36
CA TRP A 17 0.79 -6.16 20.36
C TRP A 17 0.87 -5.66 18.90
N LEU A 18 0.90 -4.35 18.70
CA LEU A 18 1.03 -3.68 17.41
C LEU A 18 2.25 -2.75 17.44
N LYS A 19 3.14 -2.92 16.48
CA LYS A 19 4.15 -1.92 16.12
C LYS A 19 3.80 -1.39 14.75
N SER A 20 3.70 -0.08 14.60
CA SER A 20 3.31 0.57 13.36
C SER A 20 4.22 1.75 13.04
N GLN A 21 4.51 1.98 11.76
CA GLN A 21 5.21 3.17 11.29
C GLN A 21 4.31 3.94 10.34
N PHE A 22 3.92 5.16 10.73
CA PHE A 22 2.99 6.00 9.98
C PHE A 22 3.72 6.90 9.01
N SER A 23 3.34 6.86 7.73
CA SER A 23 3.86 7.77 6.70
C SER A 23 3.09 9.08 6.61
N PHE A 24 1.89 9.14 7.20
CA PHE A 24 1.01 10.32 7.27
C PHE A 24 0.45 10.46 8.69
N SER A 25 -0.15 11.61 8.97
CA SER A 25 -0.91 11.82 10.21
C SER A 25 -2.00 10.76 10.35
N PHE A 26 -1.95 10.03 11.45
CA PHE A 26 -2.86 8.92 11.76
C PHE A 26 -2.91 8.69 13.27
N ALA A 27 -4.08 8.35 13.81
CA ALA A 27 -4.31 8.12 15.25
C ALA A 27 -3.70 9.23 16.13
N GLU A 28 -2.74 8.89 17.00
CA GLU A 28 -2.05 9.83 17.90
C GLU A 28 -1.02 10.73 17.22
N TYR A 29 -0.61 10.43 15.99
CA TYR A 29 0.32 11.27 15.22
C TYR A 29 -0.43 12.34 14.45
N TYR A 30 -0.11 13.60 14.74
CA TYR A 30 -0.68 14.74 14.02
C TYR A 30 0.41 15.73 13.58
N ASP A 31 0.54 15.89 12.27
CA ASP A 31 1.36 16.88 11.61
C ASP A 31 0.53 17.50 10.47
N PRO A 32 0.12 18.77 10.55
CA PRO A 32 -0.73 19.42 9.54
C PRO A 32 -0.07 19.52 8.17
N GLU A 33 1.27 19.45 8.10
CA GLU A 33 2.03 19.46 6.84
C GLU A 33 2.16 18.05 6.23
N ASN A 34 1.67 17.01 6.93
CA ASN A 34 1.81 15.60 6.53
C ASN A 34 0.50 14.82 6.63
N MET A 35 -0.59 15.40 6.12
CA MET A 35 -1.93 14.81 6.21
C MET A 35 -2.24 13.83 5.07
N ASN A 36 -1.68 14.04 3.89
CA ASN A 36 -1.99 13.27 2.69
C ASN A 36 -0.98 13.51 1.55
N PHE A 37 -1.12 12.72 0.49
CA PHE A 37 -0.49 12.98 -0.80
C PHE A 37 -1.50 12.70 -1.93
N GLY A 38 -2.15 13.73 -2.45
CA GLY A 38 -3.33 13.56 -3.28
C GLY A 38 -4.43 12.85 -2.51
N PRO A 39 -5.10 11.84 -3.07
CA PRO A 39 -6.12 11.07 -2.36
C PRO A 39 -5.56 10.08 -1.32
N MET A 40 -4.25 9.84 -1.29
CA MET A 40 -3.63 8.93 -0.34
C MET A 40 -3.57 9.52 1.06
N ARG A 41 -4.23 8.88 2.02
CA ARG A 41 -4.38 9.34 3.41
C ARG A 41 -3.56 8.55 4.41
N VAL A 42 -3.30 7.28 4.14
CA VAL A 42 -2.59 6.37 5.06
C VAL A 42 -1.63 5.49 4.27
N LEU A 43 -0.45 5.32 4.81
CA LEU A 43 0.43 4.17 4.64
C LEU A 43 1.00 3.82 6.01
N ASN A 44 0.51 2.74 6.58
CA ASN A 44 1.03 2.14 7.80
C ASN A 44 1.80 0.87 7.46
N ASP A 45 2.98 0.73 8.07
CA ASP A 45 3.84 -0.44 8.00
C ASP A 45 3.73 -1.15 9.36
N ASP A 46 2.87 -2.17 9.39
CA ASP A 46 2.37 -2.77 10.62
C ASP A 46 3.01 -4.13 10.88
N THR A 47 3.35 -4.38 12.16
CA THR A 47 3.70 -5.69 12.69
C THR A 47 2.73 -6.04 13.80
N ILE A 48 1.94 -7.10 13.62
CA ILE A 48 0.90 -7.57 14.53
C ILE A 48 1.38 -8.86 15.21
N GLN A 49 1.42 -8.89 16.53
CA GLN A 49 1.78 -10.10 17.27
C GLN A 49 0.80 -11.25 17.04
N ALA A 50 1.29 -12.48 17.24
CA ALA A 50 0.51 -13.69 17.13
C ALA A 50 -0.76 -13.65 18.01
N GLY A 51 -1.92 -13.98 17.43
CA GLY A 51 -3.21 -14.03 18.10
C GLY A 51 -3.85 -12.66 18.39
N TYR A 52 -3.20 -11.55 18.03
CA TYR A 52 -3.74 -10.19 18.19
C TYR A 52 -4.25 -9.62 16.89
N GLY A 53 -4.94 -8.50 16.96
CA GLY A 53 -5.49 -7.79 15.81
C GLY A 53 -6.43 -6.67 16.21
N PHE A 54 -7.06 -6.09 15.21
CA PHE A 54 -8.04 -5.03 15.37
C PHE A 54 -9.44 -5.62 15.49
N GLY A 55 -10.09 -5.40 16.64
CA GLY A 55 -11.49 -5.77 16.84
C GLY A 55 -12.42 -5.05 15.88
N THR A 56 -13.69 -5.45 15.87
CA THR A 56 -14.69 -4.86 14.96
C THR A 56 -14.78 -3.35 15.10
N HIS A 57 -14.54 -2.65 13.98
CA HIS A 57 -14.56 -1.19 13.90
C HIS A 57 -15.14 -0.73 12.55
N PRO A 58 -15.66 0.51 12.48
CA PRO A 58 -16.28 1.04 11.27
C PRO A 58 -15.30 1.73 10.34
N HIS A 59 -15.60 1.64 9.02
CA HIS A 59 -15.07 2.54 7.99
C HIS A 59 -16.20 3.10 7.15
N LYS A 60 -15.99 4.29 6.61
CA LYS A 60 -16.92 4.95 5.71
C LYS A 60 -16.15 5.83 4.73
N GLU A 61 -16.59 5.81 3.46
CA GLU A 61 -16.06 6.67 2.40
C GLU A 61 -14.53 6.57 2.27
N MET A 62 -14.01 5.32 2.24
CA MET A 62 -12.59 5.04 2.15
C MET A 62 -12.34 3.82 1.26
N GLU A 63 -11.32 3.90 0.42
CA GLU A 63 -10.73 2.77 -0.30
C GLU A 63 -9.55 2.27 0.52
N ILE A 64 -9.58 1.02 0.96
CA ILE A 64 -8.57 0.41 1.82
C ILE A 64 -7.90 -0.74 1.07
N VAL A 65 -6.58 -0.74 1.03
CA VAL A 65 -5.78 -1.79 0.40
C VAL A 65 -4.81 -2.35 1.41
N THR A 66 -4.75 -3.69 1.51
CA THR A 66 -3.81 -4.41 2.37
C THR A 66 -2.86 -5.24 1.51
N ILE A 67 -1.56 -5.10 1.76
CA ILE A 67 -0.49 -5.87 1.14
C ILE A 67 0.23 -6.65 2.24
N MET A 68 0.12 -7.98 2.21
CA MET A 68 0.84 -8.83 3.16
C MET A 68 2.30 -8.96 2.77
N LEU A 69 3.17 -8.80 3.76
CA LEU A 69 4.62 -9.01 3.63
C LEU A 69 5.04 -10.34 4.23
N GLU A 70 4.54 -10.66 5.43
CA GLU A 70 4.83 -11.90 6.16
C GLU A 70 3.61 -12.33 6.98
N GLY A 71 3.45 -13.65 7.20
CA GLY A 71 2.37 -14.20 8.02
C GLY A 71 1.02 -14.27 7.32
N VAL A 72 -0.07 -14.21 8.08
CA VAL A 72 -1.45 -14.33 7.62
C VAL A 72 -2.33 -13.32 8.33
N LEU A 73 -3.17 -12.60 7.60
CA LEU A 73 -4.19 -11.73 8.17
C LEU A 73 -5.57 -12.34 7.93
N ARG A 74 -6.39 -12.47 8.99
CA ARG A 74 -7.80 -12.84 8.91
C ARG A 74 -8.65 -11.59 8.89
N HIS A 75 -9.38 -11.42 7.80
CA HIS A 75 -10.37 -10.37 7.63
C HIS A 75 -11.77 -10.94 7.82
N LYS A 76 -12.64 -10.17 8.48
CA LYS A 76 -14.07 -10.44 8.56
C LYS A 76 -14.85 -9.13 8.52
N ASP A 77 -15.93 -9.07 7.71
CA ASP A 77 -16.71 -7.86 7.58
C ASP A 77 -18.24 -8.07 7.64
N SER A 78 -18.97 -6.96 7.74
CA SER A 78 -20.43 -6.94 7.85
C SER A 78 -21.17 -7.25 6.54
N THR A 79 -20.46 -7.39 5.42
CA THR A 79 -21.05 -7.81 4.14
C THR A 79 -20.98 -9.33 3.94
N GLY A 80 -20.35 -10.03 4.90
CA GLY A 80 -20.31 -11.50 4.95
C GLY A 80 -19.00 -12.11 4.45
N ASN A 81 -17.99 -11.30 4.14
CA ASN A 81 -16.68 -11.83 3.80
C ASN A 81 -15.94 -12.27 5.06
N GLU A 82 -15.29 -13.44 4.99
CA GLU A 82 -14.39 -13.98 6.00
C GLU A 82 -13.26 -14.72 5.27
N GLU A 83 -12.10 -14.08 5.19
CA GLU A 83 -10.99 -14.50 4.32
C GLU A 83 -9.65 -14.45 5.05
N GLU A 84 -8.68 -15.24 4.58
CA GLU A 84 -7.28 -15.18 4.99
C GLU A 84 -6.45 -14.58 3.86
N LEU A 85 -5.73 -13.50 4.15
CA LEU A 85 -4.79 -12.84 3.24
C LEU A 85 -3.36 -13.26 3.55
N LYS A 86 -2.59 -13.62 2.50
CA LYS A 86 -1.22 -14.12 2.58
C LYS A 86 -0.28 -13.34 1.64
N PRO A 87 1.05 -13.41 1.84
CA PRO A 87 2.00 -12.87 0.88
C PRO A 87 1.77 -13.42 -0.54
N GLY A 88 1.76 -12.52 -1.54
CA GLY A 88 1.40 -12.86 -2.91
C GLY A 88 -0.07 -12.63 -3.24
N GLU A 89 -0.83 -12.10 -2.30
CA GLU A 89 -2.23 -11.70 -2.49
C GLU A 89 -2.40 -10.21 -2.21
N ILE A 90 -3.40 -9.62 -2.85
CA ILE A 90 -3.85 -8.24 -2.63
C ILE A 90 -5.29 -8.26 -2.11
N GLN A 91 -5.58 -7.45 -1.11
CA GLN A 91 -6.93 -7.22 -0.60
C GLN A 91 -7.30 -5.77 -0.85
N ARG A 92 -8.53 -5.54 -1.31
CA ARG A 92 -9.14 -4.23 -1.42
C ARG A 92 -10.53 -4.25 -0.77
N MET A 93 -10.82 -3.25 0.06
CA MET A 93 -12.14 -3.00 0.63
C MET A 93 -12.55 -1.55 0.31
N SER A 94 -13.67 -1.37 -0.40
CA SER A 94 -14.35 -0.09 -0.55
C SER A 94 -15.36 0.05 0.58
N ALA A 95 -15.15 0.99 1.49
CA ALA A 95 -16.04 1.17 2.64
C ALA A 95 -17.38 1.81 2.27
N GLY A 96 -17.42 2.62 1.20
CA GLY A 96 -18.64 3.23 0.68
C GLY A 96 -19.51 3.86 1.76
N THR A 97 -20.81 3.57 1.76
CA THR A 97 -21.78 4.10 2.74
C THR A 97 -21.57 3.63 4.17
N GLY A 98 -20.70 2.65 4.39
CA GLY A 98 -20.29 2.17 5.71
C GLY A 98 -20.14 0.64 5.76
N ILE A 99 -19.06 0.18 6.37
CA ILE A 99 -18.74 -1.22 6.63
C ILE A 99 -18.15 -1.36 8.03
N MET A 100 -18.47 -2.46 8.70
CA MET A 100 -17.81 -2.88 9.95
C MET A 100 -16.89 -4.04 9.60
N HIS A 101 -15.62 -4.00 10.06
CA HIS A 101 -14.72 -5.12 9.87
C HIS A 101 -13.78 -5.34 11.05
N SER A 102 -13.12 -6.48 11.05
CA SER A 102 -12.06 -6.84 11.97
C SER A 102 -10.90 -7.49 11.21
N GLU A 103 -9.69 -7.29 11.71
CA GLU A 103 -8.46 -7.82 11.12
C GLU A 103 -7.58 -8.41 12.22
N TYR A 104 -7.31 -9.71 12.17
CA TYR A 104 -6.50 -10.43 13.16
C TYR A 104 -5.34 -11.14 12.49
N ASN A 105 -4.21 -11.20 13.20
CA ASN A 105 -3.16 -12.13 12.83
C ASN A 105 -3.72 -13.57 12.92
N GLY A 106 -3.68 -14.30 11.80
CA GLY A 106 -4.20 -15.66 11.69
C GLY A 106 -3.34 -16.72 12.37
N SER A 107 -2.08 -16.37 12.74
CA SER A 107 -1.16 -17.26 13.45
C SER A 107 -1.26 -17.08 14.96
N THR A 108 -1.07 -18.16 15.70
CA THR A 108 -0.95 -18.14 17.17
C THR A 108 0.51 -18.12 17.64
N THR A 109 1.47 -18.19 16.73
CA THR A 109 2.91 -18.31 17.06
C THR A 109 3.79 -17.30 16.32
N GLU A 110 3.38 -16.85 15.12
CA GLU A 110 4.20 -15.99 14.25
C GLU A 110 3.60 -14.59 14.13
N GLU A 111 4.44 -13.58 14.02
CA GLU A 111 4.01 -12.20 13.71
C GLU A 111 3.46 -12.11 12.28
N ALA A 112 2.53 -11.20 12.07
CA ALA A 112 2.10 -10.79 10.73
C ALA A 112 2.64 -9.40 10.42
N LYS A 113 3.18 -9.21 9.19
CA LYS A 113 3.66 -7.91 8.71
C LYS A 113 2.92 -7.52 7.44
N LEU A 114 2.45 -6.30 7.38
CA LEU A 114 1.64 -5.82 6.27
C LEU A 114 1.83 -4.31 6.06
N LEU A 115 1.47 -3.87 4.86
CA LEU A 115 1.23 -2.47 4.56
C LEU A 115 -0.27 -2.26 4.45
N GLN A 116 -0.79 -1.28 5.18
CA GLN A 116 -2.16 -0.82 5.06
C GLN A 116 -2.21 0.57 4.45
N LEU A 117 -2.95 0.70 3.34
CA LEU A 117 -3.08 1.93 2.56
C LEU A 117 -4.52 2.37 2.51
N TRP A 118 -4.77 3.66 2.73
CA TRP A 118 -6.11 4.24 2.62
C TRP A 118 -6.12 5.39 1.63
N PHE A 119 -7.16 5.43 0.80
CA PHE A 119 -7.36 6.48 -0.20
C PHE A 119 -8.77 7.03 -0.11
N GLU A 120 -8.92 8.32 -0.30
CA GLU A 120 -10.24 8.93 -0.50
C GLU A 120 -10.82 8.43 -1.84
N PRO A 121 -12.08 7.99 -1.90
CA PRO A 121 -12.68 7.58 -3.16
C PRO A 121 -12.96 8.81 -4.04
N LYS A 122 -12.99 8.63 -5.36
CA LYS A 122 -13.40 9.68 -6.32
C LYS A 122 -14.89 10.01 -6.23
N GLN A 123 -15.70 9.05 -5.77
CA GLN A 123 -17.14 9.17 -5.61
C GLN A 123 -17.59 8.64 -4.26
N TYR A 124 -18.42 9.41 -3.57
CA TYR A 124 -19.03 9.01 -2.29
C TYR A 124 -20.36 8.28 -2.49
N GLY A 125 -20.84 7.61 -1.43
CA GLY A 125 -22.13 6.92 -1.43
C GLY A 125 -22.12 5.58 -2.15
N LEU A 126 -20.95 5.00 -2.38
CA LEU A 126 -20.80 3.71 -3.03
C LEU A 126 -21.30 2.56 -2.12
N THR A 127 -21.74 1.48 -2.74
CA THR A 127 -22.02 0.24 -2.03
C THR A 127 -20.71 -0.36 -1.51
N PRO A 128 -20.65 -0.75 -0.23
CA PRO A 128 -19.48 -1.45 0.30
C PRO A 128 -19.15 -2.70 -0.50
N SER A 129 -17.86 -2.93 -0.74
CA SER A 129 -17.41 -4.10 -1.51
C SER A 129 -16.01 -4.56 -1.08
N TYR A 130 -15.74 -5.83 -1.33
CA TYR A 130 -14.49 -6.50 -0.98
C TYR A 130 -13.98 -7.30 -2.19
N GLU A 131 -12.68 -7.30 -2.39
CA GLU A 131 -12.00 -8.12 -3.38
C GLU A 131 -10.66 -8.60 -2.84
N GLN A 132 -10.30 -9.85 -3.16
CA GLN A 132 -9.00 -10.44 -2.86
C GLN A 132 -8.54 -11.27 -4.05
N PHE A 133 -7.29 -11.07 -4.49
CA PHE A 133 -6.70 -11.78 -5.62
C PHE A 133 -5.27 -12.19 -5.33
N ALA A 134 -4.91 -13.41 -5.72
CA ALA A 134 -3.52 -13.80 -5.85
C ALA A 134 -2.96 -13.21 -7.15
N TYR A 135 -1.85 -12.46 -7.05
CA TYR A 135 -1.16 -11.93 -8.22
C TYR A 135 0.02 -12.82 -8.64
N ASP A 136 0.36 -12.77 -9.93
CA ASP A 136 1.49 -13.53 -10.46
C ASP A 136 2.83 -12.90 -10.05
N GLN A 137 3.48 -13.46 -9.04
CA GLN A 137 4.76 -12.98 -8.54
C GLN A 137 5.89 -13.04 -9.59
N GLN A 138 5.78 -13.89 -10.61
CA GLN A 138 6.76 -13.96 -11.71
C GLN A 138 6.60 -12.77 -12.66
N ALA A 139 5.39 -12.29 -12.84
CA ALA A 139 5.10 -11.16 -13.73
C ALA A 139 5.62 -9.81 -13.19
N MET A 140 5.99 -9.72 -11.91
CA MET A 140 6.59 -8.49 -11.36
C MET A 140 8.13 -8.47 -11.43
N ILE A 141 8.77 -9.56 -11.92
CA ILE A 141 10.23 -9.60 -12.06
C ILE A 141 10.66 -8.70 -13.20
N ASN A 142 11.45 -7.66 -12.89
CA ASN A 142 11.92 -6.64 -13.82
C ASN A 142 10.79 -5.92 -14.59
N ALA A 143 9.60 -5.87 -14.00
CA ALA A 143 8.41 -5.24 -14.58
C ALA A 143 7.54 -4.60 -13.47
N LEU A 144 6.73 -3.61 -13.83
CA LEU A 144 5.68 -3.05 -12.99
C LEU A 144 4.41 -3.87 -13.20
N LEU A 145 4.02 -4.67 -12.20
CA LEU A 145 2.78 -5.44 -12.20
C LEU A 145 1.66 -4.62 -11.55
N PRO A 146 0.60 -4.24 -12.28
CA PRO A 146 -0.55 -3.62 -11.65
C PRO A 146 -1.27 -4.65 -10.78
N VAL A 147 -1.56 -4.31 -9.52
CA VAL A 147 -2.28 -5.16 -8.56
C VAL A 147 -3.57 -4.52 -8.06
N VAL A 148 -3.68 -3.19 -8.15
CA VAL A 148 -4.91 -2.41 -7.89
C VAL A 148 -5.04 -1.36 -8.97
N SER A 149 -6.24 -1.17 -9.53
CA SER A 149 -6.47 -0.22 -10.62
C SER A 149 -7.90 0.34 -10.58
N ALA A 150 -8.06 1.55 -11.14
CA ALA A 150 -9.38 2.10 -11.44
C ALA A 150 -10.07 1.43 -12.64
N ASN A 151 -9.37 0.59 -13.40
CA ASN A 151 -9.92 -0.09 -14.56
C ASN A 151 -10.65 -1.39 -14.15
N PRO A 152 -11.99 -1.44 -14.19
CA PRO A 152 -12.76 -2.59 -13.72
C PRO A 152 -12.67 -3.82 -14.64
N HIS A 153 -12.01 -3.71 -15.79
CA HIS A 153 -11.90 -4.77 -16.79
C HIS A 153 -10.55 -5.51 -16.75
N GLU A 154 -9.63 -5.09 -15.90
CA GLU A 154 -8.36 -5.79 -15.70
C GLU A 154 -8.58 -7.07 -14.89
N GLN A 155 -8.19 -8.21 -15.46
CA GLN A 155 -8.30 -9.49 -14.76
C GLN A 155 -7.21 -9.62 -13.69
N ARG A 156 -7.57 -10.13 -12.50
CA ARG A 156 -6.68 -10.33 -11.34
C ARG A 156 -6.02 -9.03 -10.83
N VAL A 157 -6.69 -7.91 -11.05
CA VAL A 157 -6.34 -6.61 -10.49
C VAL A 157 -7.51 -6.14 -9.66
N ALA A 158 -7.27 -5.77 -8.40
CA ALA A 158 -8.35 -5.31 -7.52
C ALA A 158 -8.86 -3.94 -7.98
N HIS A 159 -10.17 -3.79 -8.08
CA HIS A 159 -10.79 -2.56 -8.56
C HIS A 159 -11.01 -1.55 -7.43
N VAL A 160 -10.54 -0.31 -7.61
CA VAL A 160 -10.78 0.82 -6.71
C VAL A 160 -11.58 1.93 -7.40
N HIS A 161 -12.35 2.69 -6.61
CA HIS A 161 -13.15 3.83 -7.08
C HIS A 161 -12.39 5.15 -6.94
N GLN A 162 -11.06 5.08 -7.13
CA GLN A 162 -10.19 6.25 -7.23
C GLN A 162 -9.35 6.12 -8.50
N ASP A 163 -9.08 7.25 -9.16
CA ASP A 163 -8.26 7.34 -10.38
C ASP A 163 -6.79 7.07 -10.05
N MET A 164 -6.45 5.82 -9.78
CA MET A 164 -5.10 5.43 -9.40
C MET A 164 -4.76 4.00 -9.85
N THR A 165 -3.47 3.69 -9.85
CA THR A 165 -2.96 2.32 -10.03
C THR A 165 -1.84 2.05 -9.04
N ILE A 166 -1.90 0.90 -8.36
CA ILE A 166 -0.80 0.39 -7.53
C ILE A 166 -0.06 -0.69 -8.31
N TYR A 167 1.24 -0.49 -8.48
CA TYR A 167 2.16 -1.45 -9.07
C TYR A 167 3.07 -2.05 -8.01
N LEU A 168 3.35 -3.34 -8.12
CA LEU A 168 4.43 -4.02 -7.41
C LEU A 168 5.53 -4.40 -8.39
N SER A 169 6.78 -4.40 -7.94
CA SER A 169 7.93 -4.80 -8.77
C SER A 169 9.03 -5.43 -7.94
N ARG A 170 9.61 -6.51 -8.45
CA ARG A 170 10.92 -7.04 -8.03
C ARG A 170 11.93 -6.72 -9.12
N LEU A 171 12.85 -5.82 -8.84
CA LEU A 171 13.87 -5.37 -9.78
C LEU A 171 15.23 -5.91 -9.36
N GLU A 172 15.83 -6.75 -10.21
CA GLU A 172 17.14 -7.33 -9.97
C GLU A 172 18.25 -6.28 -10.03
N ALA A 173 19.31 -6.48 -9.26
CA ALA A 173 20.46 -5.60 -9.21
C ALA A 173 21.00 -5.22 -10.61
N GLY A 174 21.20 -3.93 -10.83
CA GLY A 174 21.67 -3.38 -12.11
C GLY A 174 20.60 -3.29 -13.22
N LYS A 175 19.39 -3.73 -12.98
CA LYS A 175 18.26 -3.54 -13.92
C LYS A 175 17.60 -2.19 -13.72
N SER A 176 16.89 -1.73 -14.76
CA SER A 176 16.13 -0.48 -14.71
C SER A 176 14.76 -0.62 -15.34
N ILE A 177 13.84 0.20 -14.87
CA ILE A 177 12.49 0.38 -15.42
C ILE A 177 12.26 1.87 -15.64
N THR A 178 11.70 2.23 -16.78
CA THR A 178 11.23 3.59 -17.04
C THR A 178 9.72 3.64 -16.83
N PHE A 179 9.26 4.52 -15.96
CA PHE A 179 7.83 4.81 -15.74
C PHE A 179 7.51 6.19 -16.31
N SER A 180 6.53 6.24 -17.23
CA SER A 180 6.02 7.50 -17.79
C SER A 180 4.90 8.03 -16.91
N GLN A 181 5.12 9.18 -16.29
CA GLN A 181 4.12 9.88 -15.48
C GLN A 181 3.37 10.88 -16.39
N HIS A 182 2.06 10.77 -16.44
CA HIS A 182 1.26 11.74 -17.19
C HIS A 182 1.24 13.11 -16.49
N THR A 183 1.07 14.16 -17.29
CA THR A 183 0.94 15.54 -16.80
C THR A 183 -0.15 15.64 -15.72
N ASN A 184 0.12 16.40 -14.66
CA ASN A 184 -0.75 16.60 -13.49
C ASN A 184 -0.99 15.36 -12.61
N ARG A 185 -0.28 14.26 -12.85
CA ARG A 185 -0.28 13.12 -11.93
C ARG A 185 0.90 13.19 -10.95
N ARG A 186 0.83 12.41 -9.94
CA ARG A 186 1.88 12.27 -8.91
C ARG A 186 2.17 10.80 -8.65
N THR A 187 3.40 10.50 -8.27
CA THR A 187 3.81 9.14 -7.95
C THR A 187 4.24 9.06 -6.49
N PHE A 188 3.70 8.06 -5.78
CA PHE A 188 4.21 7.65 -4.48
C PHE A 188 5.03 6.38 -4.65
N LEU A 189 6.27 6.38 -4.18
CA LEU A 189 7.18 5.24 -4.24
C LEU A 189 7.52 4.78 -2.82
N PHE A 190 7.50 3.46 -2.57
CA PHE A 190 7.85 2.87 -1.28
C PHE A 190 8.72 1.64 -1.48
N ILE A 191 9.90 1.62 -0.83
CA ILE A 191 10.86 0.53 -0.93
C ILE A 191 10.57 -0.49 0.18
N MET A 192 10.03 -1.66 -0.18
CA MET A 192 9.78 -2.74 0.77
C MET A 192 11.05 -3.45 1.17
N GLU A 193 11.91 -3.78 0.19
CA GLU A 193 13.21 -4.42 0.40
C GLU A 193 14.23 -3.89 -0.62
N GLY A 194 15.52 -3.91 -0.25
CA GLY A 194 16.62 -3.54 -1.12
C GLY A 194 16.88 -2.03 -1.19
N GLN A 195 17.43 -1.58 -2.32
CA GLN A 195 17.80 -0.19 -2.59
C GLN A 195 17.45 0.17 -4.03
N LEU A 196 16.74 1.27 -4.22
CA LEU A 196 16.33 1.77 -5.53
C LEU A 196 16.79 3.21 -5.74
N GLN A 197 17.25 3.53 -6.94
CA GLN A 197 17.44 4.91 -7.37
C GLN A 197 16.26 5.36 -8.21
N VAL A 198 15.77 6.57 -7.97
CA VAL A 198 14.80 7.25 -8.82
C VAL A 198 15.41 8.54 -9.35
N ASN A 199 15.63 8.64 -10.66
CA ASN A 199 16.32 9.75 -11.31
C ASN A 199 17.66 10.12 -10.60
N GLY A 200 18.44 9.10 -10.22
CA GLY A 200 19.72 9.24 -9.54
C GLY A 200 19.66 9.51 -8.02
N GLN A 201 18.47 9.69 -7.43
CA GLN A 201 18.31 9.81 -5.99
C GLN A 201 18.08 8.44 -5.36
N VAL A 202 18.88 8.10 -4.33
CA VAL A 202 18.85 6.78 -3.67
C VAL A 202 17.78 6.73 -2.61
N LEU A 203 16.98 5.66 -2.62
CA LEU A 203 16.06 5.26 -1.57
C LEU A 203 16.50 3.92 -1.00
N GLU A 204 16.59 3.85 0.31
CA GLU A 204 16.91 2.63 1.06
C GLU A 204 15.63 1.87 1.44
N ARG A 205 15.82 0.70 2.02
CA ARG A 205 14.72 -0.13 2.53
C ARG A 205 13.79 0.69 3.46
N ARG A 206 12.49 0.63 3.18
CA ARG A 206 11.41 1.33 3.90
C ARG A 206 11.38 2.85 3.71
N ASP A 207 12.25 3.43 2.90
CA ASP A 207 12.09 4.82 2.48
C ASP A 207 10.89 4.96 1.55
N SER A 208 10.36 6.19 1.48
CA SER A 208 9.36 6.57 0.49
C SER A 208 9.75 7.85 -0.24
N ALA A 209 9.20 8.03 -1.44
CA ALA A 209 9.30 9.29 -2.18
C ALA A 209 7.93 9.76 -2.65
N ARG A 210 7.70 11.09 -2.55
CA ARG A 210 6.57 11.78 -3.16
C ARG A 210 7.08 12.57 -4.36
N ILE A 211 6.54 12.26 -5.53
CA ILE A 211 7.09 12.71 -6.81
C ILE A 211 6.01 13.46 -7.57
N THR A 212 6.31 14.68 -7.99
CA THR A 212 5.44 15.56 -8.78
C THR A 212 6.22 16.23 -9.89
N ASP A 213 5.53 16.69 -10.92
CA ASP A 213 6.09 17.56 -11.97
C ASP A 213 7.29 16.95 -12.71
N LEU A 214 7.22 15.66 -12.96
CA LEU A 214 8.18 14.91 -13.78
C LEU A 214 7.42 14.04 -14.78
N ASP A 215 7.86 14.04 -16.02
CA ASP A 215 7.21 13.24 -17.09
C ASP A 215 7.73 11.80 -17.11
N THR A 216 8.92 11.57 -16.56
CA THR A 216 9.58 10.26 -16.61
C THR A 216 10.34 9.99 -15.33
N LEU A 217 10.18 8.78 -14.81
CA LEU A 217 10.94 8.25 -13.70
C LEU A 217 11.81 7.10 -14.20
N GLU A 218 13.11 7.24 -14.05
CA GLU A 218 14.08 6.17 -14.26
C GLU A 218 14.33 5.49 -12.90
N LEU A 219 13.91 4.23 -12.80
CA LEU A 219 14.03 3.40 -11.60
C LEU A 219 15.18 2.42 -11.82
N VAL A 220 16.23 2.50 -11.03
CA VAL A 220 17.43 1.65 -11.17
C VAL A 220 17.67 0.92 -9.86
N ALA A 221 17.75 -0.40 -9.89
CA ALA A 221 18.05 -1.19 -8.70
C ALA A 221 19.56 -1.19 -8.42
N GLY A 222 19.95 -0.62 -7.29
CA GLY A 222 21.33 -0.71 -6.78
C GLY A 222 21.67 -2.09 -6.22
N GLN A 223 20.66 -2.79 -5.74
CA GLN A 223 20.64 -4.19 -5.31
C GLN A 223 19.27 -4.77 -5.57
N ASP A 224 19.08 -6.09 -5.45
CA ASP A 224 17.76 -6.71 -5.61
C ASP A 224 16.74 -5.98 -4.75
N SER A 225 15.70 -5.45 -5.38
CA SER A 225 14.75 -4.54 -4.75
C SER A 225 13.31 -5.02 -4.94
N TYR A 226 12.51 -4.89 -3.87
CA TYR A 226 11.06 -5.06 -3.92
C TYR A 226 10.42 -3.73 -3.54
N PHE A 227 9.62 -3.17 -4.43
CA PHE A 227 9.01 -1.86 -4.21
C PHE A 227 7.57 -1.77 -4.73
N MET A 228 6.87 -0.79 -4.21
CA MET A 228 5.54 -0.38 -4.63
C MET A 228 5.61 1.01 -5.27
N LEU A 229 4.98 1.16 -6.43
CA LEU A 229 4.77 2.44 -7.10
C LEU A 229 3.27 2.68 -7.20
N ILE A 230 2.81 3.85 -6.78
CA ILE A 230 1.41 4.26 -6.85
C ILE A 230 1.31 5.48 -7.75
N ASP A 231 0.59 5.34 -8.85
CA ASP A 231 0.23 6.43 -9.75
C ASP A 231 -1.09 7.05 -9.26
N LEU A 232 -1.08 8.35 -8.95
CA LEU A 232 -2.18 9.10 -8.33
C LEU A 232 -2.56 10.32 -9.18
N PRO A 233 -3.82 10.79 -9.13
CA PRO A 233 -4.27 12.01 -9.80
C PRO A 233 -3.68 13.29 -9.17
#